data_4bf1a437533b7dfe5fba3d109b82f749
#
_entry.id   4bf1a437533b7dfe5fba3d109b82f749
#
_cell.length_a   1.000
_cell.length_b   1.000
_cell.length_c   1.000
_cell.angle_alpha   90.00
_cell.angle_beta   90.00
_cell.angle_gamma   90.00
#
_symmetry.space_group_name_H-M   'P 1'
#
loop_
_entity.id
_entity.type
_entity.pdbx_description
1 polymer ?
#
loop_
_entity_poly.entity_id
_entity_poly.type
_entity_poly.pdbx_seq_one_letter_code
_entity_poly.pdbx_strand_id
1 'polypeptide(L)'
;MTRHQPIVLVSPAMGIGSRYYQSLAGAFKARGWAARALTRRGFELGAPRASRGQDWSYDDEIEDMAVAVAAARSEVPGRPVIILGHSLGAQIAAGHQLNRVPADGVVTVGGALPYHRDYPWGGLPILLMGSVIVPVLTGVFGYLPAPAFGGPGARTLMREWGRMAVTGKMPFPAAARVRSPSLLISLDGDRLAPEIAVEAFGKRLFAPESVTHWLYRHADVPDGASNHHIYWARSPAPVVDRIVGWWTAQAAVTPAGGAAAGEPGPAS
;
A
#
# COMPACT_ATOMS: atom_id res chain seq x y z
N MET A 1 -28.11 8.98 10.54
CA MET A 1 -26.71 8.85 11.00
C MET A 1 -25.82 9.47 9.92
N THR A 2 -25.14 10.56 10.20
CA THR A 2 -24.14 11.15 9.30
C THR A 2 -23.00 10.14 9.17
N ARG A 3 -22.82 9.57 7.96
CA ARG A 3 -21.67 8.69 7.70
C ARG A 3 -20.38 9.52 7.87
N HIS A 4 -19.56 9.17 8.82
CA HIS A 4 -18.25 9.80 8.99
C HIS A 4 -17.41 9.64 7.72
N GLN A 5 -16.78 10.72 7.28
CA GLN A 5 -15.79 10.61 6.22
C GLN A 5 -14.61 9.74 6.69
N PRO A 6 -14.02 8.93 5.82
CA PRO A 6 -12.99 8.00 6.21
C PRO A 6 -11.71 8.70 6.71
N ILE A 7 -10.90 7.95 7.44
CA ILE A 7 -9.50 8.29 7.65
C ILE A 7 -8.62 7.50 6.68
N VAL A 8 -7.64 8.16 6.06
CA VAL A 8 -6.66 7.54 5.17
C VAL A 8 -5.34 7.37 5.92
N LEU A 9 -4.91 6.13 6.06
CA LEU A 9 -3.61 5.76 6.60
C LEU A 9 -2.65 5.50 5.42
N VAL A 10 -1.65 6.37 5.26
CA VAL A 10 -0.69 6.26 4.15
C VAL A 10 0.47 5.38 4.59
N SER A 11 0.66 4.25 3.90
CA SER A 11 1.83 3.39 4.03
C SER A 11 2.91 3.83 3.04
N PRO A 12 4.06 4.34 3.51
CA PRO A 12 5.10 4.88 2.65
C PRO A 12 5.74 3.87 1.71
N ALA A 13 6.37 4.35 0.64
CA ALA A 13 7.23 3.55 -0.23
C ALA A 13 8.54 3.16 0.49
N MET A 14 9.23 2.18 -0.08
CA MET A 14 10.56 1.78 0.41
C MET A 14 11.51 2.99 0.38
N GLY A 15 12.25 3.18 1.46
CA GLY A 15 13.23 4.25 1.54
C GLY A 15 12.68 5.66 1.76
N ILE A 16 11.38 5.80 2.01
CA ILE A 16 10.72 7.11 2.15
C ILE A 16 10.02 7.21 3.50
N GLY A 17 10.38 8.23 4.30
CA GLY A 17 9.74 8.50 5.59
C GLY A 17 8.41 9.22 5.48
N SER A 18 7.66 9.26 6.57
CA SER A 18 6.31 9.82 6.67
C SER A 18 6.21 11.29 6.24
N ARG A 19 7.23 12.09 6.53
CA ARG A 19 7.27 13.53 6.18
C ARG A 19 7.09 13.81 4.69
N TYR A 20 7.50 12.89 3.84
CA TYR A 20 7.35 13.04 2.39
C TYR A 20 5.88 13.16 1.95
N TYR A 21 4.96 12.59 2.71
CA TYR A 21 3.53 12.54 2.40
C TYR A 21 2.71 13.66 3.04
N GLN A 22 3.34 14.73 3.55
CA GLN A 22 2.63 15.86 4.16
C GLN A 22 1.71 16.57 3.15
N SER A 23 2.17 16.76 1.89
CA SER A 23 1.34 17.33 0.83
C SER A 23 0.12 16.45 0.53
N LEU A 24 0.29 15.13 0.54
CA LEU A 24 -0.80 14.16 0.34
C LEU A 24 -1.82 14.25 1.49
N ALA A 25 -1.38 14.27 2.73
CA ALA A 25 -2.27 14.42 3.88
C ALA A 25 -3.01 15.77 3.86
N GLY A 26 -2.31 16.85 3.49
CA GLY A 26 -2.91 18.18 3.30
C GLY A 26 -3.97 18.22 2.22
N ALA A 27 -3.75 17.51 1.11
CA ALA A 27 -4.72 17.41 0.01
C ALA A 27 -6.01 16.67 0.40
N PHE A 28 -5.91 15.60 1.21
CA PHE A 28 -7.09 14.96 1.80
C PHE A 28 -7.81 15.89 2.76
N LYS A 29 -7.07 16.60 3.63
CA LYS A 29 -7.65 17.57 4.57
C LYS A 29 -8.43 18.68 3.86
N ALA A 30 -7.91 19.19 2.73
CA ALA A 30 -8.61 20.18 1.91
C ALA A 30 -9.94 19.66 1.34
N ARG A 31 -10.15 18.34 1.29
CA ARG A 31 -11.40 17.69 0.88
C ARG A 31 -12.24 17.20 2.07
N GLY A 32 -11.88 17.65 3.28
CA GLY A 32 -12.59 17.31 4.52
C GLY A 32 -12.28 15.92 5.06
N TRP A 33 -11.32 15.18 4.50
CA TRP A 33 -10.94 13.85 4.97
C TRP A 33 -9.77 13.91 5.95
N ALA A 34 -9.78 13.07 6.96
CA ALA A 34 -8.60 12.86 7.78
C ALA A 34 -7.58 11.98 7.03
N ALA A 35 -6.31 12.34 7.11
CA ALA A 35 -5.23 11.51 6.58
C ALA A 35 -3.96 11.68 7.40
N ARG A 36 -3.20 10.60 7.56
CA ARG A 36 -1.86 10.62 8.17
C ARG A 36 -0.96 9.58 7.52
N ALA A 37 0.31 9.92 7.32
CA ALA A 37 1.31 8.97 6.91
C ALA A 37 1.82 8.19 8.13
N LEU A 38 1.94 6.88 7.97
CA LEU A 38 2.54 6.01 8.97
C LEU A 38 4.06 6.19 8.98
N THR A 39 4.67 5.96 10.11
CA THR A 39 6.13 5.92 10.22
C THR A 39 6.68 4.75 9.41
N ARG A 40 7.81 4.97 8.73
CA ARG A 40 8.56 3.89 8.06
C ARG A 40 9.79 3.55 8.88
N ARG A 41 9.92 2.31 9.31
CA ARG A 41 11.08 1.84 10.08
C ARG A 41 12.37 2.21 9.36
N GLY A 42 13.33 2.80 10.09
CA GLY A 42 14.64 3.19 9.57
C GLY A 42 14.68 4.48 8.73
N PHE A 43 13.55 5.12 8.44
CA PHE A 43 13.49 6.29 7.55
C PHE A 43 12.88 7.55 8.19
N GLU A 44 12.54 7.49 9.47
CA GLU A 44 12.11 8.66 10.23
C GLU A 44 13.31 9.41 10.83
N LEU A 45 13.14 10.72 11.04
CA LEU A 45 14.16 11.54 11.69
C LEU A 45 14.41 11.06 13.12
N GLY A 46 15.69 10.83 13.44
CA GLY A 46 16.08 10.36 14.77
C GLY A 46 15.79 8.88 15.06
N ALA A 47 15.11 8.17 14.14
CA ALA A 47 14.88 6.73 14.32
C ALA A 47 16.13 5.91 13.98
N PRO A 48 16.33 4.77 14.67
CA PRO A 48 17.41 3.84 14.35
C PRO A 48 17.29 3.35 12.91
N ARG A 49 18.38 3.43 12.15
CA ARG A 49 18.44 2.90 10.78
C ARG A 49 18.77 1.41 10.79
N ALA A 50 18.47 0.73 9.68
CA ALA A 50 18.88 -0.65 9.49
C ALA A 50 20.40 -0.79 9.64
N SER A 51 20.83 -1.81 10.39
CA SER A 51 22.22 -2.11 10.71
C SER A 51 22.33 -3.59 11.11
N ARG A 52 23.51 -4.04 11.52
CA ARG A 52 23.67 -5.41 12.06
C ARG A 52 22.80 -5.68 13.30
N GLY A 53 22.57 -4.66 14.11
CA GLY A 53 21.77 -4.74 15.35
C GLY A 53 20.34 -4.23 15.20
N GLN A 54 19.97 -3.72 14.03
CA GLN A 54 18.63 -3.19 13.75
C GLN A 54 18.07 -3.85 12.51
N ASP A 55 17.15 -4.79 12.68
CA ASP A 55 16.56 -5.60 11.62
C ASP A 55 15.04 -5.68 11.79
N TRP A 56 14.31 -5.86 10.71
CA TRP A 56 12.86 -6.09 10.69
C TRP A 56 12.43 -6.79 9.41
N SER A 57 11.25 -7.38 9.44
CA SER A 57 10.63 -8.15 8.36
C SER A 57 9.43 -7.41 7.74
N TYR A 58 8.83 -8.01 6.72
CA TYR A 58 7.51 -7.59 6.23
C TYR A 58 6.43 -7.73 7.30
N ASP A 59 6.47 -8.78 8.12
CA ASP A 59 5.46 -9.00 9.18
C ASP A 59 5.53 -7.91 10.26
N ASP A 60 6.73 -7.43 10.61
CA ASP A 60 6.90 -6.28 11.50
C ASP A 60 6.24 -5.01 10.96
N GLU A 61 6.37 -4.75 9.66
CA GLU A 61 5.73 -3.60 9.00
C GLU A 61 4.20 -3.77 8.88
N ILE A 62 3.74 -5.02 8.69
CA ILE A 62 2.31 -5.37 8.68
C ILE A 62 1.71 -5.16 10.09
N GLU A 63 2.45 -5.50 11.14
CA GLU A 63 2.01 -5.29 12.52
C GLU A 63 1.94 -3.81 12.87
N ASP A 64 2.92 -3.00 12.47
CA ASP A 64 2.88 -1.54 12.65
C ASP A 64 1.60 -0.94 12.01
N MET A 65 1.23 -1.46 10.83
CA MET A 65 -0.01 -1.08 10.18
C MET A 65 -1.24 -1.51 10.95
N ALA A 66 -1.25 -2.74 11.51
CA ALA A 66 -2.37 -3.25 12.28
C ALA A 66 -2.60 -2.39 13.54
N VAL A 67 -1.53 -2.02 14.23
CA VAL A 67 -1.59 -1.09 15.37
C VAL A 67 -2.18 0.25 14.95
N ALA A 68 -1.76 0.80 13.81
CA ALA A 68 -2.26 2.08 13.31
C ALA A 68 -3.74 2.02 12.91
N VAL A 69 -4.20 0.93 12.30
CA VAL A 69 -5.62 0.70 11.95
C VAL A 69 -6.47 0.58 13.22
N ALA A 70 -6.02 -0.19 14.21
CA ALA A 70 -6.71 -0.33 15.49
C ALA A 70 -6.81 1.03 16.22
N ALA A 71 -5.74 1.80 16.26
CA ALA A 71 -5.74 3.14 16.84
C ALA A 71 -6.72 4.08 16.14
N ALA A 72 -6.73 4.09 14.80
CA ALA A 72 -7.66 4.93 14.03
C ALA A 72 -9.14 4.58 14.29
N ARG A 73 -9.45 3.29 14.46
CA ARG A 73 -10.80 2.83 14.82
C ARG A 73 -11.21 3.25 16.23
N SER A 74 -10.26 3.22 17.17
CA SER A 74 -10.50 3.61 18.55
C SER A 74 -10.67 5.12 18.72
N GLU A 75 -9.97 5.93 17.90
CA GLU A 75 -10.08 7.40 17.92
C GLU A 75 -11.49 7.89 17.58
N VAL A 76 -12.13 7.29 16.58
CA VAL A 76 -13.51 7.62 16.17
C VAL A 76 -14.23 6.33 15.80
N PRO A 77 -14.98 5.75 16.73
CA PRO A 77 -15.75 4.53 16.47
C PRO A 77 -16.72 4.71 15.30
N GLY A 78 -16.77 3.71 14.41
CA GLY A 78 -17.62 3.73 13.21
C GLY A 78 -17.10 4.55 12.03
N ARG A 79 -15.96 5.24 12.16
CA ARG A 79 -15.29 5.87 11.02
C ARG A 79 -14.61 4.81 10.14
N PRO A 80 -14.87 4.80 8.82
CA PRO A 80 -14.17 3.91 7.92
C PRO A 80 -12.66 4.22 7.87
N VAL A 81 -11.84 3.18 7.78
CA VAL A 81 -10.39 3.28 7.63
C VAL A 81 -10.00 2.80 6.24
N ILE A 82 -9.31 3.65 5.48
CA ILE A 82 -8.73 3.32 4.18
C ILE A 82 -7.22 3.26 4.32
N ILE A 83 -6.60 2.20 3.86
CA ILE A 83 -5.14 2.14 3.72
C ILE A 83 -4.77 2.59 2.31
N LEU A 84 -3.89 3.59 2.20
CA LEU A 84 -3.26 3.99 0.96
C LEU A 84 -1.80 3.52 0.98
N GLY A 85 -1.51 2.48 0.22
CA GLY A 85 -0.16 1.94 0.09
C GLY A 85 0.54 2.47 -1.16
N HIS A 86 1.74 3.05 -0.99
CA HIS A 86 2.59 3.46 -2.10
C HIS A 86 3.74 2.46 -2.28
N SER A 87 3.88 1.88 -3.47
CA SER A 87 4.98 0.96 -3.80
C SER A 87 5.10 -0.20 -2.79
N LEU A 88 6.18 -0.33 -2.02
CA LEU A 88 6.29 -1.29 -0.91
C LEU A 88 5.10 -1.19 0.05
N GLY A 89 4.63 0.02 0.33
CA GLY A 89 3.46 0.23 1.19
C GLY A 89 2.20 -0.48 0.68
N ALA A 90 2.06 -0.69 -0.63
CA ALA A 90 0.96 -1.47 -1.22
C ALA A 90 1.08 -2.97 -0.90
N GLN A 91 2.31 -3.50 -0.88
CA GLN A 91 2.57 -4.89 -0.49
C GLN A 91 2.25 -5.11 1.00
N ILE A 92 2.66 -4.16 1.86
CA ILE A 92 2.33 -4.16 3.30
C ILE A 92 0.81 -4.06 3.50
N ALA A 93 0.12 -3.17 2.76
CA ALA A 93 -1.33 -3.04 2.82
C ALA A 93 -2.03 -4.35 2.45
N ALA A 94 -1.61 -5.02 1.38
CA ALA A 94 -2.16 -6.32 0.98
C ALA A 94 -1.89 -7.39 2.04
N GLY A 95 -0.68 -7.44 2.60
CA GLY A 95 -0.33 -8.34 3.69
C GLY A 95 -1.19 -8.13 4.93
N HIS A 96 -1.43 -6.88 5.32
CA HIS A 96 -2.35 -6.52 6.40
C HIS A 96 -3.77 -7.01 6.15
N GLN A 97 -4.32 -6.72 4.96
CA GLN A 97 -5.69 -7.13 4.59
C GLN A 97 -5.90 -8.64 4.61
N LEU A 98 -4.87 -9.41 4.33
CA LEU A 98 -4.93 -10.87 4.28
C LEU A 98 -4.69 -11.54 5.64
N ASN A 99 -3.95 -10.89 6.55
CA ASN A 99 -3.44 -11.57 7.75
C ASN A 99 -3.80 -10.87 9.08
N ARG A 100 -4.49 -9.72 9.02
CA ARG A 100 -4.93 -8.96 10.20
C ARG A 100 -6.41 -8.60 10.04
N VAL A 101 -6.97 -7.87 11.01
CA VAL A 101 -8.35 -7.35 10.91
C VAL A 101 -8.40 -6.31 9.77
N PRO A 102 -9.07 -6.62 8.65
CA PRO A 102 -8.95 -5.81 7.44
C PRO A 102 -9.50 -4.39 7.64
N ALA A 103 -8.88 -3.41 7.00
CA ALA A 103 -9.41 -2.06 6.85
C ALA A 103 -10.63 -2.07 5.90
N ASP A 104 -11.41 -0.99 5.91
CA ASP A 104 -12.66 -0.90 5.16
C ASP A 104 -12.45 -0.68 3.66
N GLY A 105 -11.28 -0.19 3.27
CA GLY A 105 -10.88 -0.03 1.87
C GLY A 105 -9.37 0.02 1.69
N VAL A 106 -8.91 -0.27 0.48
CA VAL A 106 -7.50 -0.22 0.10
C VAL A 106 -7.31 0.60 -1.16
N VAL A 107 -6.32 1.46 -1.16
CA VAL A 107 -5.82 2.14 -2.35
C VAL A 107 -4.36 1.79 -2.52
N THR A 108 -3.93 1.44 -3.71
CA THR A 108 -2.51 1.26 -4.02
C THR A 108 -2.07 2.19 -5.13
N VAL A 109 -0.91 2.81 -4.98
CA VAL A 109 -0.31 3.64 -6.03
C VAL A 109 1.06 3.09 -6.37
N GLY A 110 1.27 2.71 -7.63
CA GLY A 110 2.49 2.04 -8.07
C GLY A 110 2.79 0.77 -7.27
N GLY A 111 1.74 0.07 -6.84
CA GLY A 111 1.84 -1.18 -6.07
C GLY A 111 2.03 -2.37 -7.00
N ALA A 112 3.18 -3.02 -6.92
CA ALA A 112 3.48 -4.22 -7.70
C ALA A 112 4.27 -5.23 -6.88
N LEU A 113 4.25 -6.49 -7.32
CA LEU A 113 5.22 -7.46 -6.84
C LEU A 113 6.52 -7.29 -7.63
N PRO A 114 7.68 -7.31 -7.00
CA PRO A 114 8.95 -7.23 -7.70
C PRO A 114 9.30 -8.55 -8.40
N TYR A 115 8.32 -9.38 -8.76
CA TYR A 115 8.58 -10.66 -9.42
C TYR A 115 9.09 -10.44 -10.83
N HIS A 116 10.30 -10.86 -11.11
CA HIS A 116 11.03 -10.55 -12.34
C HIS A 116 10.25 -10.88 -13.63
N ARG A 117 9.41 -11.94 -13.62
CA ARG A 117 8.64 -12.34 -14.81
C ARG A 117 7.48 -11.42 -15.13
N ASP A 118 7.06 -10.57 -14.21
CA ASP A 118 6.00 -9.58 -14.41
C ASP A 118 6.57 -8.25 -14.95
N TYR A 119 7.88 -8.22 -15.28
CA TYR A 119 8.56 -7.02 -15.80
C TYR A 119 9.04 -7.22 -17.24
N PRO A 120 9.11 -6.12 -18.02
CA PRO A 120 9.68 -6.17 -19.37
C PRO A 120 11.08 -6.81 -19.37
N TRP A 121 11.43 -7.48 -20.47
CA TRP A 121 12.74 -8.12 -20.67
C TRP A 121 13.07 -9.20 -19.60
N GLY A 122 12.04 -9.86 -19.06
CA GLY A 122 12.20 -10.86 -18.01
C GLY A 122 12.69 -10.30 -16.67
N GLY A 123 12.65 -8.97 -16.49
CA GLY A 123 13.04 -8.30 -15.24
C GLY A 123 14.46 -8.60 -14.79
N LEU A 124 15.41 -8.74 -15.74
CA LEU A 124 16.79 -9.13 -15.42
C LEU A 124 17.44 -8.28 -14.31
N PRO A 125 17.27 -6.95 -14.26
CA PRO A 125 17.82 -6.16 -13.14
C PRO A 125 17.20 -6.55 -11.78
N ILE A 126 15.91 -6.84 -11.74
CA ILE A 126 15.20 -7.25 -10.51
C ILE A 126 15.66 -8.65 -10.09
N LEU A 127 15.80 -9.56 -11.06
CA LEU A 127 16.32 -10.90 -10.82
C LEU A 127 17.74 -10.85 -10.24
N LEU A 128 18.64 -10.07 -10.83
CA LEU A 128 20.00 -9.89 -10.35
C LEU A 128 20.04 -9.26 -8.95
N MET A 129 19.20 -8.25 -8.73
CA MET A 129 19.08 -7.60 -7.42
C MET A 129 18.64 -8.61 -6.34
N GLY A 130 17.59 -9.39 -6.62
CA GLY A 130 17.02 -10.34 -5.67
C GLY A 130 17.86 -11.59 -5.45
N SER A 131 18.52 -12.12 -6.49
CA SER A 131 19.25 -13.39 -6.42
C SER A 131 20.72 -13.24 -6.00
N VAL A 132 21.35 -12.10 -6.25
CA VAL A 132 22.78 -11.89 -6.02
C VAL A 132 23.05 -10.70 -5.10
N ILE A 133 22.64 -9.50 -5.50
CA ILE A 133 23.05 -8.26 -4.82
C ILE A 133 22.55 -8.22 -3.38
N VAL A 134 21.24 -8.42 -3.19
CA VAL A 134 20.65 -8.41 -1.84
C VAL A 134 21.22 -9.53 -0.96
N PRO A 135 21.27 -10.80 -1.37
CA PRO A 135 21.87 -11.86 -0.54
C PRO A 135 23.34 -11.60 -0.17
N VAL A 136 24.17 -11.16 -1.13
CA VAL A 136 25.60 -10.92 -0.89
C VAL A 136 25.77 -9.74 0.07
N LEU A 137 25.18 -8.58 -0.23
CA LEU A 137 25.37 -7.39 0.59
C LEU A 137 24.80 -7.57 2.01
N THR A 138 23.61 -8.16 2.14
CA THR A 138 23.06 -8.45 3.47
C THR A 138 23.82 -9.53 4.22
N GLY A 139 24.51 -10.42 3.52
CA GLY A 139 25.41 -11.41 4.13
C GLY A 139 26.69 -10.77 4.70
N VAL A 140 27.31 -9.90 3.93
CA VAL A 140 28.57 -9.23 4.29
C VAL A 140 28.34 -8.16 5.35
N PHE A 141 27.39 -7.26 5.13
CA PHE A 141 27.16 -6.09 5.99
C PHE A 141 26.17 -6.34 7.13
N GLY A 142 25.30 -7.36 7.02
CA GLY A 142 24.21 -7.61 7.96
C GLY A 142 22.98 -6.71 7.72
N TYR A 143 22.99 -5.92 6.68
CA TYR A 143 21.91 -5.06 6.17
C TYR A 143 22.22 -4.71 4.72
N LEU A 144 21.28 -4.14 3.97
CA LEU A 144 21.53 -3.62 2.63
C LEU A 144 22.06 -2.18 2.72
N PRO A 145 23.35 -1.89 2.33
CA PRO A 145 23.90 -0.54 2.43
C PRO A 145 23.22 0.47 1.47
N ALA A 146 23.30 1.76 1.84
CA ALA A 146 22.99 2.85 0.91
C ALA A 146 23.99 2.84 -0.28
N PRO A 147 23.61 3.37 -1.47
CA PRO A 147 22.38 4.13 -1.74
C PRO A 147 21.20 3.27 -2.20
N ALA A 148 21.27 1.95 -2.13
CA ALA A 148 20.20 1.09 -2.60
C ALA A 148 18.85 1.45 -1.92
N PHE A 149 17.80 1.59 -2.72
CA PHE A 149 16.44 1.90 -2.26
C PHE A 149 16.34 3.12 -1.32
N GLY A 150 17.19 4.14 -1.50
CA GLY A 150 17.11 5.41 -0.76
C GLY A 150 17.74 5.41 0.63
N GLY A 151 18.29 4.30 1.11
CA GLY A 151 18.94 4.21 2.41
C GLY A 151 19.26 2.77 2.81
N PRO A 152 19.82 2.54 4.01
CA PRO A 152 20.09 1.19 4.47
C PRO A 152 18.77 0.43 4.66
N GLY A 153 18.71 -0.77 4.06
CA GLY A 153 17.56 -1.68 4.16
C GLY A 153 17.78 -2.79 5.17
N ALA A 154 16.76 -3.12 5.97
CA ALA A 154 16.81 -4.21 6.93
C ALA A 154 17.11 -5.55 6.24
N ARG A 155 17.97 -6.35 6.85
CA ARG A 155 18.43 -7.63 6.27
C ARG A 155 17.26 -8.55 5.96
N THR A 156 16.37 -8.76 6.93
CA THR A 156 15.27 -9.70 6.79
C THR A 156 14.28 -9.22 5.73
N LEU A 157 13.81 -7.99 5.81
CA LEU A 157 12.89 -7.41 4.84
C LEU A 157 13.46 -7.46 3.41
N MET A 158 14.75 -7.10 3.24
CA MET A 158 15.37 -7.10 1.91
C MET A 158 15.55 -8.52 1.35
N ARG A 159 15.86 -9.51 2.18
CA ARG A 159 15.90 -10.92 1.76
C ARG A 159 14.53 -11.48 1.40
N GLU A 160 13.49 -11.10 2.12
CA GLU A 160 12.10 -11.42 1.79
C GLU A 160 11.70 -10.79 0.46
N TRP A 161 12.02 -9.50 0.25
CA TRP A 161 11.85 -8.82 -1.02
C TRP A 161 12.62 -9.52 -2.16
N GLY A 162 13.88 -9.85 -1.94
CA GLY A 162 14.71 -10.58 -2.92
C GLY A 162 14.14 -11.95 -3.27
N ARG A 163 13.66 -12.71 -2.28
CA ARG A 163 12.99 -14.00 -2.52
C ARG A 163 11.72 -13.80 -3.36
N MET A 164 10.93 -12.79 -3.07
CA MET A 164 9.75 -12.44 -3.85
C MET A 164 10.12 -12.06 -5.29
N ALA A 165 11.19 -11.30 -5.48
CA ALA A 165 11.72 -10.91 -6.79
C ALA A 165 12.08 -12.13 -7.66
N VAL A 166 12.66 -13.16 -7.05
CA VAL A 166 13.08 -14.39 -7.75
C VAL A 166 11.93 -15.38 -7.94
N THR A 167 11.09 -15.57 -6.92
CA THR A 167 10.14 -16.69 -6.88
C THR A 167 8.68 -16.28 -7.11
N GLY A 168 8.34 -15.00 -6.97
CA GLY A 168 6.97 -14.50 -6.97
C GLY A 168 6.15 -14.89 -5.73
N LYS A 169 6.78 -15.53 -4.73
CA LYS A 169 6.10 -15.91 -3.47
C LYS A 169 6.09 -14.77 -2.49
N MET A 170 4.91 -14.50 -1.90
CA MET A 170 4.74 -13.48 -0.88
C MET A 170 5.54 -13.80 0.38
N PRO A 171 6.05 -12.79 1.11
CA PRO A 171 6.67 -12.97 2.42
C PRO A 171 5.65 -13.14 3.56
N PHE A 172 4.37 -13.24 3.22
CA PHE A 172 3.26 -13.45 4.15
C PHE A 172 2.26 -14.47 3.56
N PRO A 173 1.40 -15.10 4.39
CA PRO A 173 0.35 -15.99 3.90
C PRO A 173 -0.61 -15.26 2.94
N ALA A 174 -0.86 -15.86 1.78
CA ALA A 174 -1.72 -15.31 0.73
C ALA A 174 -2.63 -16.41 0.12
N ALA A 175 -3.18 -17.28 0.97
CA ALA A 175 -4.12 -18.32 0.54
C ALA A 175 -5.50 -17.75 0.18
N ALA A 176 -5.89 -16.63 0.79
CA ALA A 176 -7.10 -15.89 0.49
C ALA A 176 -6.81 -14.72 -0.46
N ARG A 177 -7.87 -14.00 -0.86
CA ARG A 177 -7.78 -12.75 -1.63
C ARG A 177 -8.41 -11.60 -0.85
N VAL A 178 -7.88 -10.41 -1.00
CA VAL A 178 -8.43 -9.18 -0.44
C VAL A 178 -9.82 -8.94 -1.03
N ARG A 179 -10.83 -8.81 -0.19
CA ARG A 179 -12.24 -8.61 -0.58
C ARG A 179 -12.76 -7.22 -0.26
N SER A 180 -12.02 -6.43 0.52
CA SER A 180 -12.38 -5.02 0.76
C SER A 180 -12.36 -4.26 -0.56
N PRO A 181 -13.24 -3.26 -0.76
CA PRO A 181 -13.16 -2.36 -1.90
C PRO A 181 -11.73 -1.86 -2.11
N SER A 182 -11.21 -2.01 -3.33
CA SER A 182 -9.81 -1.75 -3.64
C SER A 182 -9.66 -0.92 -4.91
N LEU A 183 -8.87 0.16 -4.83
CA LEU A 183 -8.50 0.99 -5.99
C LEU A 183 -7.01 0.80 -6.27
N LEU A 184 -6.69 0.20 -7.41
CA LEU A 184 -5.31 -0.01 -7.85
C LEU A 184 -4.97 1.06 -8.90
N ILE A 185 -3.98 1.88 -8.58
CA ILE A 185 -3.55 3.00 -9.42
C ILE A 185 -2.21 2.66 -10.04
N SER A 186 -2.20 2.53 -11.37
CA SER A 186 -1.00 2.45 -12.20
C SER A 186 -0.58 3.85 -12.62
N LEU A 187 0.72 4.10 -12.70
CA LEU A 187 1.30 5.35 -13.19
C LEU A 187 1.87 5.11 -14.58
N ASP A 188 1.37 5.84 -15.57
CA ASP A 188 1.79 5.67 -16.97
C ASP A 188 3.31 5.91 -17.13
N GLY A 189 3.98 4.98 -17.80
CA GLY A 189 5.44 5.00 -17.98
C GLY A 189 6.27 4.63 -16.75
N ASP A 190 5.66 4.17 -15.67
CA ASP A 190 6.37 3.74 -14.46
C ASP A 190 7.22 2.49 -14.72
N ARG A 191 8.52 2.61 -14.53
CA ARG A 191 9.49 1.50 -14.70
C ARG A 191 9.70 0.69 -13.42
N LEU A 192 9.37 1.25 -12.25
CA LEU A 192 9.49 0.56 -10.96
C LEU A 192 8.26 -0.32 -10.67
N ALA A 193 7.09 0.09 -11.14
CA ALA A 193 5.85 -0.67 -11.08
C ALA A 193 5.11 -0.55 -12.42
N PRO A 194 5.59 -1.22 -13.49
CA PRO A 194 4.92 -1.20 -14.79
C PRO A 194 3.47 -1.67 -14.68
N GLU A 195 2.60 -1.17 -15.53
CA GLU A 195 1.17 -1.50 -15.50
C GLU A 195 0.91 -3.00 -15.45
N ILE A 196 1.64 -3.79 -16.25
CA ILE A 196 1.54 -5.25 -16.25
C ILE A 196 1.87 -5.87 -14.87
N ALA A 197 2.83 -5.31 -14.14
CA ALA A 197 3.19 -5.78 -12.81
C ALA A 197 2.15 -5.36 -11.76
N VAL A 198 1.54 -4.18 -11.90
CA VAL A 198 0.41 -3.74 -11.05
C VAL A 198 -0.81 -4.62 -11.29
N GLU A 199 -1.13 -4.94 -12.55
CA GLU A 199 -2.20 -5.90 -12.88
C GLU A 199 -1.93 -7.29 -12.31
N ALA A 200 -0.70 -7.80 -12.44
CA ALA A 200 -0.33 -9.11 -11.89
C ALA A 200 -0.47 -9.12 -10.36
N PHE A 201 -0.10 -8.04 -9.68
CA PHE A 201 -0.31 -7.84 -8.25
C PHE A 201 -1.80 -7.91 -7.90
N GLY A 202 -2.65 -7.17 -8.64
CA GLY A 202 -4.09 -7.20 -8.47
C GLY A 202 -4.66 -8.60 -8.65
N LYS A 203 -4.34 -9.26 -9.76
CA LYS A 203 -4.83 -10.62 -10.09
C LYS A 203 -4.42 -11.67 -9.06
N ARG A 204 -3.26 -11.53 -8.41
CA ARG A 204 -2.77 -12.49 -7.42
C ARG A 204 -3.37 -12.31 -6.03
N LEU A 205 -3.53 -11.07 -5.57
CA LEU A 205 -3.84 -10.79 -4.17
C LEU A 205 -5.25 -10.29 -3.91
N PHE A 206 -5.95 -9.78 -4.93
CA PHE A 206 -7.26 -9.17 -4.77
C PHE A 206 -8.35 -9.98 -5.45
N ALA A 207 -9.54 -9.99 -4.87
CA ALA A 207 -10.72 -10.58 -5.49
C ALA A 207 -11.17 -9.69 -6.66
N PRO A 208 -11.42 -10.24 -7.86
CA PRO A 208 -11.71 -9.44 -9.06
C PRO A 208 -12.88 -8.47 -8.85
N GLU A 209 -13.91 -8.91 -8.13
CA GLU A 209 -15.11 -8.12 -7.83
C GLU A 209 -14.86 -6.93 -6.88
N SER A 210 -13.76 -6.95 -6.15
CA SER A 210 -13.40 -5.89 -5.21
C SER A 210 -12.53 -4.80 -5.82
N VAL A 211 -12.05 -4.98 -7.06
CA VAL A 211 -11.00 -4.17 -7.66
C VAL A 211 -11.56 -3.16 -8.65
N THR A 212 -11.17 -1.91 -8.48
CA THR A 212 -11.22 -0.87 -9.50
C THR A 212 -9.80 -0.55 -9.94
N HIS A 213 -9.52 -0.58 -11.24
CA HIS A 213 -8.24 -0.15 -11.80
C HIS A 213 -8.34 1.28 -12.34
N TRP A 214 -7.27 2.05 -12.15
CA TRP A 214 -7.11 3.34 -12.78
C TRP A 214 -5.68 3.55 -13.23
N LEU A 215 -5.51 3.83 -14.52
CA LEU A 215 -4.24 4.27 -15.10
C LEU A 215 -4.19 5.80 -15.06
N TYR A 216 -3.28 6.36 -14.26
CA TYR A 216 -3.00 7.80 -14.24
C TYR A 216 -2.07 8.13 -15.41
N ARG A 217 -2.67 8.51 -16.54
CA ARG A 217 -1.97 8.75 -17.79
C ARG A 217 -1.16 10.03 -17.78
N HIS A 218 -0.10 10.09 -18.55
CA HIS A 218 0.67 11.31 -18.79
C HIS A 218 -0.21 12.48 -19.27
N ALA A 219 -1.17 12.18 -20.16
CA ALA A 219 -2.09 13.17 -20.70
C ALA A 219 -3.06 13.76 -19.66
N ASP A 220 -3.27 13.07 -18.52
CA ASP A 220 -4.18 13.49 -17.46
C ASP A 220 -3.44 14.26 -16.35
N VAL A 221 -2.11 14.46 -16.48
CA VAL A 221 -1.29 15.15 -15.49
C VAL A 221 -1.43 16.65 -15.66
N PRO A 222 -1.97 17.40 -14.67
CA PRO A 222 -2.04 18.85 -14.72
C PRO A 222 -0.65 19.48 -14.73
N ASP A 223 -0.56 20.73 -15.18
CA ASP A 223 0.67 21.52 -15.12
C ASP A 223 1.21 21.58 -13.69
N GLY A 224 2.52 21.35 -13.56
CA GLY A 224 3.20 21.33 -12.26
C GLY A 224 2.96 20.09 -11.39
N ALA A 225 2.13 19.13 -11.84
CA ALA A 225 1.96 17.82 -11.21
C ALA A 225 2.90 16.77 -11.82
N SER A 226 2.82 15.53 -11.34
CA SER A 226 3.64 14.42 -11.83
C SER A 226 2.93 13.09 -11.64
N ASN A 227 3.06 12.19 -12.61
CA ASN A 227 2.73 10.78 -12.47
C ASN A 227 3.99 9.89 -12.32
N HIS A 228 5.16 10.49 -12.05
CA HIS A 228 6.37 9.73 -11.75
C HIS A 228 6.21 8.93 -10.46
N HIS A 229 6.76 7.70 -10.42
CA HIS A 229 6.62 6.74 -9.31
C HIS A 229 6.73 7.35 -7.91
N ILE A 230 7.66 8.28 -7.70
CA ILE A 230 7.86 8.93 -6.41
C ILE A 230 7.13 10.28 -6.34
N TYR A 231 7.20 11.09 -7.41
CA TYR A 231 6.87 12.52 -7.34
C TYR A 231 5.36 12.82 -7.37
N TRP A 232 4.51 11.89 -7.76
CA TRP A 232 3.06 12.07 -7.72
C TRP A 232 2.56 12.55 -6.34
N ALA A 233 3.19 12.09 -5.25
CA ALA A 233 2.79 12.44 -3.90
C ALA A 233 3.15 13.87 -3.47
N ARG A 234 3.95 14.59 -4.26
CA ARG A 234 4.26 16.03 -4.03
C ARG A 234 3.15 16.94 -4.56
N SER A 235 2.49 16.53 -5.65
CA SER A 235 1.35 17.23 -6.26
C SER A 235 0.16 16.27 -6.37
N PRO A 236 -0.38 15.80 -5.22
CA PRO A 236 -1.25 14.63 -5.16
C PRO A 236 -2.71 14.90 -5.50
N ALA A 237 -3.10 16.14 -5.81
CA ALA A 237 -4.51 16.53 -5.99
C ALA A 237 -5.29 15.61 -6.95
N PRO A 238 -4.80 15.25 -8.16
CA PRO A 238 -5.55 14.39 -9.06
C PRO A 238 -5.80 12.99 -8.50
N VAL A 239 -4.78 12.43 -7.82
CA VAL A 239 -4.88 11.11 -7.18
C VAL A 239 -5.87 11.17 -6.01
N VAL A 240 -5.82 12.22 -5.19
CA VAL A 240 -6.76 12.41 -4.07
C VAL A 240 -8.20 12.58 -4.58
N ASP A 241 -8.42 13.36 -5.63
CA ASP A 241 -9.75 13.53 -6.24
C ASP A 241 -10.30 12.20 -6.75
N ARG A 242 -9.46 11.39 -7.37
CA ARG A 242 -9.84 10.05 -7.83
C ARG A 242 -10.23 9.14 -6.67
N ILE A 243 -9.46 9.16 -5.57
CA ILE A 243 -9.73 8.35 -4.38
C ILE A 243 -11.04 8.77 -3.72
N VAL A 244 -11.25 10.07 -3.54
CA VAL A 244 -12.48 10.61 -2.93
C VAL A 244 -13.70 10.24 -3.77
N GLY A 245 -13.64 10.45 -5.10
CA GLY A 245 -14.72 10.08 -6.02
C GLY A 245 -15.01 8.58 -6.02
N TRP A 246 -13.98 7.75 -6.06
CA TRP A 246 -14.11 6.29 -6.01
C TRP A 246 -14.79 5.82 -4.73
N TRP A 247 -14.34 6.29 -3.57
CA TRP A 247 -14.91 5.88 -2.28
C TRP A 247 -16.36 6.34 -2.11
N THR A 248 -16.67 7.55 -2.54
CA THR A 248 -18.03 8.10 -2.50
C THR A 248 -19.00 7.28 -3.35
N ALA A 249 -18.55 6.83 -4.53
CA ALA A 249 -19.33 5.95 -5.40
C ALA A 249 -19.59 4.58 -4.77
N GLN A 250 -18.61 3.98 -4.09
CA GLN A 250 -18.79 2.71 -3.35
C GLN A 250 -19.87 2.85 -2.25
N ALA A 251 -19.83 3.95 -1.53
CA ALA A 251 -20.80 4.23 -0.47
C ALA A 251 -22.24 4.41 -0.97
N ALA A 252 -22.42 4.83 -2.23
CA ALA A 252 -23.75 4.99 -2.85
C ALA A 252 -24.36 3.66 -3.32
N VAL A 253 -23.53 2.66 -3.64
CA VAL A 253 -23.98 1.34 -4.13
C VAL A 253 -24.42 0.41 -3.00
N THR A 254 -23.99 0.64 -1.76
CA THR A 254 -24.42 -0.17 -0.60
C THR A 254 -25.68 0.44 -0.01
N PRO A 255 -26.90 -0.05 -0.35
CA PRO A 255 -28.12 0.47 0.25
C PRO A 255 -28.13 0.17 1.75
N ALA A 256 -28.72 1.07 2.54
CA ALA A 256 -29.02 0.87 3.94
C ALA A 256 -30.14 -0.19 4.08
N GLY A 257 -29.81 -1.45 3.85
CA GLY A 257 -30.74 -2.57 3.80
C GLY A 257 -30.25 -3.74 4.66
N GLY A 258 -30.59 -3.67 5.94
CA GLY A 258 -30.33 -4.75 6.89
C GLY A 258 -31.00 -4.52 8.24
N ALA A 259 -32.20 -3.96 8.21
CA ALA A 259 -33.07 -3.96 9.38
C ALA A 259 -34.36 -4.70 9.04
N ALA A 260 -34.66 -5.72 9.90
CA ALA A 260 -35.88 -6.49 9.95
C ALA A 260 -35.88 -7.87 9.27
N ALA A 261 -35.21 -8.83 9.91
CA ALA A 261 -35.77 -10.18 9.99
C ALA A 261 -36.79 -10.15 11.13
N GLY A 262 -38.06 -10.34 10.78
CA GLY A 262 -39.18 -10.26 11.70
C GLY A 262 -39.12 -11.32 12.81
N GLU A 263 -39.59 -10.96 13.98
CA GLU A 263 -39.96 -11.86 15.07
C GLU A 263 -41.06 -12.83 14.59
N PRO A 264 -40.92 -14.13 14.87
CA PRO A 264 -42.08 -15.02 14.78
C PRO A 264 -42.98 -14.73 15.98
N GLY A 265 -44.23 -14.31 15.67
CA GLY A 265 -45.29 -14.15 16.64
C GLY A 265 -45.63 -15.45 17.36
N PRO A 266 -46.18 -15.39 18.59
CA PRO A 266 -46.49 -16.56 19.39
C PRO A 266 -47.69 -17.31 18.79
N ALA A 267 -47.53 -18.61 18.61
CA ALA A 267 -48.63 -19.51 18.30
C ALA A 267 -49.54 -19.67 19.56
N SER A 268 -50.80 -19.38 19.37
CA SER A 268 -51.93 -19.71 20.24
C SER A 268 -52.37 -21.16 20.03
#